data_e8dae786d015f01c892a3c93a96bd10f
#
_entry.id   e8dae786d015f01c892a3c93a96bd10f
#
_cell.length_a   1.000
_cell.length_b   1.000
_cell.length_c   1.000
_cell.angle_alpha   90.00
_cell.angle_beta   90.00
_cell.angle_gamma   90.00
#
_symmetry.space_group_name_H-M   'P 1'
#
loop_
_entity.id
_entity.type
_entity.pdbx_description
1 polymer ?
#
loop_
_entity_poly.entity_id
_entity_poly.type
_entity_poly.pdbx_seq_one_letter_code
_entity_poly.pdbx_strand_id
1 'polypeptide(L)'
;MGAETAHTLFIQERQIVELTGILDVESYEETGILLVSSLGEIAIEGNELKIESFSVETGKIRINGHISGLYYNDRERNRAGLFSRRSRG
;
A
#
# COMPACT_ATOMS: atom_id res chain seq x y z
N MET A 1 14.62 12.60 -12.37
CA MET A 1 14.30 12.55 -12.19
C MET A 1 13.55 12.61 -12.01
N GLY A 2 13.52 12.60 -11.87
CA GLY A 2 12.90 12.69 -11.33
C GLY A 2 12.11 12.43 -11.48
N ALA A 3 12.21 12.19 -11.91
CA ALA A 3 11.17 11.75 -12.15
C ALA A 3 10.56 11.01 -11.25
N GLU A 4 11.05 10.78 -10.34
CA GLU A 4 10.39 9.97 -9.54
C GLU A 4 9.31 10.63 -8.93
N THR A 5 8.26 9.93 -8.74
CA THR A 5 7.04 10.40 -8.13
C THR A 5 7.15 10.25 -6.65
N ALA A 6 6.94 11.31 -5.95
CA ALA A 6 6.93 11.23 -4.50
C ALA A 6 5.80 10.33 -4.06
N HIS A 7 5.97 9.70 -2.93
CA HIS A 7 4.93 8.86 -2.36
C HIS A 7 3.98 9.75 -1.56
N THR A 8 2.72 9.75 -1.93
CA THR A 8 1.69 10.48 -1.19
C THR A 8 0.52 9.56 -0.95
N LEU A 9 -0.27 9.91 0.05
CA LEU A 9 -1.42 9.13 0.44
C LEU A 9 -2.58 10.07 0.73
N PHE A 10 -3.71 9.78 0.12
CA PHE A 10 -4.92 10.56 0.33
C PHE A 10 -6.07 9.59 0.58
N ILE A 11 -6.80 9.80 1.67
CA ILE A 11 -7.97 8.99 2.00
C ILE A 11 -9.14 9.92 2.19
N GLN A 12 -10.24 9.61 1.52
CA GLN A 12 -11.44 10.41 1.62
C GLN A 12 -12.58 9.54 2.13
N GLU A 13 -13.16 9.92 3.26
CA GLU A 13 -14.36 9.27 3.80
C GLU A 13 -14.17 7.78 4.01
N ARG A 14 -12.95 7.32 4.18
CA ARG A 14 -12.63 5.91 4.33
C ARG A 14 -13.20 5.08 3.18
N GLN A 15 -13.42 5.71 2.04
CA GLN A 15 -13.96 5.02 0.88
C GLN A 15 -13.08 5.11 -0.34
N ILE A 16 -12.24 6.13 -0.41
CA ILE A 16 -11.37 6.32 -1.54
C ILE A 16 -9.97 6.51 -1.04
N VAL A 17 -9.04 5.76 -1.62
CA VAL A 17 -7.62 5.89 -1.32
C VAL A 17 -6.88 6.17 -2.61
N GLU A 18 -6.09 7.23 -2.61
CA GLU A 18 -5.23 7.54 -3.76
C GLU A 18 -3.81 7.58 -3.27
N LEU A 19 -2.94 6.89 -3.98
CA LEU A 19 -1.54 6.82 -3.61
C LEU A 19 -0.69 7.10 -4.84
N THR A 20 0.48 7.67 -4.59
CA THR A 20 1.48 7.81 -5.63
C THR A 20 2.75 7.13 -5.15
N GLY A 21 3.71 6.94 -6.05
CA GLY A 21 4.93 6.24 -5.70
C GLY A 21 4.74 4.74 -5.62
N ILE A 22 3.70 4.20 -6.24
CA ILE A 22 3.41 2.77 -6.20
C ILE A 22 4.12 2.09 -7.35
N LEU A 23 4.86 1.04 -7.02
CA LEU A 23 5.63 0.32 -8.00
C LEU A 23 4.92 -0.91 -8.55
N ASP A 24 4.09 -1.53 -7.71
CA ASP A 24 3.45 -2.76 -8.12
C ASP A 24 2.32 -3.12 -7.18
N VAL A 25 1.40 -3.96 -7.64
CA VAL A 25 0.36 -4.53 -6.81
C VAL A 25 0.76 -5.97 -6.57
N GLU A 26 1.06 -6.29 -5.32
CA GLU A 26 1.57 -7.61 -4.99
C GLU A 26 0.45 -8.62 -4.83
N SER A 27 -0.66 -8.21 -4.24
CA SER A 27 -1.82 -9.09 -4.14
C SER A 27 -3.07 -8.23 -4.00
N TYR A 28 -4.20 -8.82 -4.38
CA TYR A 28 -5.45 -8.07 -4.41
C TYR A 28 -6.60 -9.01 -4.11
N GLU A 29 -7.33 -8.69 -3.05
CA GLU A 29 -8.56 -9.35 -2.71
C GLU A 29 -9.54 -8.30 -2.25
N GLU A 30 -10.81 -8.65 -2.18
CA GLU A 30 -11.82 -7.69 -1.75
C GLU A 30 -11.60 -7.19 -0.34
N THR A 31 -10.90 -7.95 0.47
CA THR A 31 -10.69 -7.57 1.87
C THR A 31 -9.27 -7.11 2.14
N GLY A 32 -8.39 -7.18 1.15
CA GLY A 32 -7.02 -6.77 1.37
C GLY A 32 -6.26 -6.57 0.09
N ILE A 33 -5.46 -5.52 0.04
CA ILE A 33 -4.62 -5.21 -1.11
C ILE A 33 -3.23 -4.96 -0.58
N LEU A 34 -2.25 -5.59 -1.22
CA LEU A 34 -0.87 -5.42 -0.83
C LEU A 34 -0.12 -4.75 -1.97
N LEU A 35 0.48 -3.63 -1.67
CA LEU A 35 1.17 -2.82 -2.67
C LEU A 35 2.63 -2.70 -2.34
N VAL A 36 3.44 -2.48 -3.35
CA VAL A 36 4.86 -2.18 -3.18
C VAL A 36 5.05 -0.73 -3.57
N SER A 37 5.63 0.05 -2.68
CA SER A 37 5.88 1.45 -2.98
C SER A 37 7.36 1.75 -2.85
N SER A 38 7.72 2.96 -3.21
CA SER A 38 9.10 3.39 -3.12
C SER A 38 9.56 3.48 -1.67
N LEU A 39 8.65 3.53 -0.72
CA LEU A 39 9.00 3.64 0.69
C LEU A 39 8.58 2.43 1.50
N GLY A 40 8.35 1.30 0.83
CA GLY A 40 8.03 0.08 1.55
C GLY A 40 6.73 -0.53 1.09
N GLU A 41 6.35 -1.59 1.76
CA GLU A 41 5.15 -2.32 1.40
C GLU A 41 3.95 -1.69 2.11
N ILE A 42 2.82 -1.63 1.45
CA ILE A 42 1.62 -1.03 2.02
C ILE A 42 0.50 -2.06 1.97
N ALA A 43 -0.12 -2.29 3.12
CA ALA A 43 -1.25 -3.21 3.21
C ALA A 43 -2.50 -2.39 3.47
N ILE A 44 -3.53 -2.60 2.67
CA ILE A 44 -4.81 -1.92 2.82
C ILE A 44 -5.84 -2.98 3.14
N GLU A 45 -6.58 -2.78 4.21
CA GLU A 45 -7.60 -3.72 4.65
C GLU A 45 -8.96 -3.08 4.62
N GLY A 46 -9.96 -3.87 4.32
CA GLY A 46 -11.31 -3.34 4.30
C GLY A 46 -12.30 -4.33 3.77
N ASN A 47 -13.36 -3.83 3.16
CA ASN A 47 -14.40 -4.63 2.56
C ASN A 47 -14.75 -4.09 1.20
N GLU A 48 -15.00 -4.99 0.27
CA GLU A 48 -15.40 -4.61 -1.07
C GLU A 48 -14.39 -3.68 -1.72
N LEU A 49 -13.13 -3.94 -1.46
CA LEU A 49 -12.07 -3.13 -2.03
C LEU A 49 -11.96 -3.38 -3.53
N LYS A 50 -11.72 -2.32 -4.27
CA LYS A 50 -11.62 -2.41 -5.69
C LYS A 50 -10.58 -1.43 -6.20
N ILE A 51 -9.67 -1.91 -7.03
CA ILE A 51 -8.71 -1.02 -7.66
C ILE A 51 -9.39 -0.40 -8.86
N GLU A 52 -9.57 0.91 -8.80
CA GLU A 52 -10.21 1.60 -9.90
C GLU A 52 -9.26 1.89 -11.03
N SER A 53 -8.03 2.22 -10.69
CA SER A 53 -7.04 2.50 -11.72
C SER A 53 -5.65 2.37 -11.10
N PHE A 54 -4.70 2.01 -11.94
CA PHE A 54 -3.31 1.94 -11.54
C PHE A 54 -2.46 2.18 -12.77
N SER A 55 -1.57 3.13 -12.68
CA SER A 55 -0.65 3.44 -13.76
C SER A 55 0.75 3.15 -13.30
N VAL A 56 1.38 2.18 -13.94
CA VAL A 56 2.75 1.84 -13.61
C VAL A 56 3.68 2.99 -13.95
N GLU A 57 3.36 3.71 -15.00
CA GLU A 57 4.23 4.79 -15.43
C GLU A 57 4.28 5.93 -14.44
N THR A 58 3.14 6.28 -13.87
CA THR A 58 3.10 7.39 -12.95
C THR A 58 3.16 6.95 -11.50
N GLY A 59 2.97 5.66 -11.24
CA GLY A 59 2.94 5.16 -9.88
C GLY A 59 1.68 5.52 -9.12
N LYS A 60 0.62 5.89 -9.83
CA LYS A 60 -0.57 6.37 -9.18
C LYS A 60 -1.64 5.29 -9.16
N ILE A 61 -2.24 5.04 -8.01
CA ILE A 61 -3.28 4.05 -7.88
C ILE A 61 -4.46 4.65 -7.15
N ARG A 62 -5.66 4.24 -7.56
CA ARG A 62 -6.89 4.68 -6.92
C ARG A 62 -7.69 3.45 -6.54
N ILE A 63 -8.09 3.39 -5.28
CA ILE A 63 -8.79 2.25 -4.73
C ILE A 63 -10.05 2.76 -4.06
N ASN A 64 -11.18 2.04 -4.23
CA ASN A 64 -12.34 2.40 -3.46
C ASN A 64 -12.88 1.17 -2.76
N GLY A 65 -13.81 1.40 -1.83
CA GLY A 65 -14.37 0.37 -0.99
C GLY A 65 -14.46 0.92 0.42
N HIS A 66 -14.69 0.04 1.36
CA HIS A 66 -14.74 0.45 2.75
C HIS A 66 -13.39 0.17 3.38
N ILE A 67 -12.68 1.20 3.75
CA ILE A 67 -11.30 1.08 4.24
C ILE A 67 -11.30 0.96 5.75
N SER A 68 -10.77 -0.15 6.26
CA SER A 68 -10.64 -0.36 7.69
C SER A 68 -9.28 0.06 8.21
N GLY A 69 -8.25 -0.15 7.42
CA GLY A 69 -6.92 0.18 7.88
C GLY A 69 -5.94 0.27 6.74
N LEU A 70 -4.83 0.91 7.01
CA LEU A 70 -3.75 1.02 6.06
C LEU A 70 -2.45 0.99 6.85
N TYR A 71 -1.52 0.12 6.46
CA TYR A 71 -0.32 -0.10 7.22
C TYR A 71 0.89 -0.14 6.31
N TYR A 72 2.03 0.30 6.81
CA TYR A 72 3.29 0.15 6.11
C TYR A 72 4.06 -1.00 6.74
N ASN A 73 4.63 -1.85 5.90
CA ASN A 73 5.48 -2.93 6.33
C ASN A 73 6.87 -2.72 5.82
N ASP A 74 7.82 -2.69 6.74
CA ASP A 74 9.22 -2.60 6.35
C ASP A 74 9.79 -3.98 6.34
N ARG A 75 9.45 -4.72 5.29
CA ARG A 75 9.78 -6.11 5.22
C ARG A 75 11.25 -6.39 5.43
N GLU A 76 12.07 -5.57 4.87
CA GLU A 76 13.47 -5.79 5.02
C GLU A 76 13.92 -5.61 6.42
N ARG A 77 13.38 -4.60 7.09
CA ARG A 77 13.74 -4.41 8.43
C ARG A 77 13.30 -5.51 9.30
N ASN A 78 12.13 -6.01 9.09
CA ASN A 78 11.65 -7.12 9.87
C ASN A 78 12.54 -8.30 9.71
N ARG A 79 12.98 -8.55 8.50
CA ARG A 79 13.81 -9.68 8.30
C ARG A 79 15.09 -9.53 9.02
N ALA A 80 15.58 -8.32 9.07
CA ALA A 80 16.83 -8.13 9.70
C ALA A 80 16.72 -8.13 11.18
N GLY A 81 15.73 -7.74 11.72
CA GLY A 81 15.71 -7.68 13.07
C GLY A 81 14.58 -7.98 13.72
N LEU A 82 13.79 -7.86 13.51
CA LEU A 82 12.81 -7.99 14.21
C LEU A 82 12.18 -9.04 14.27
N PHE A 83 12.17 -9.60 13.67
CA PHE A 83 11.48 -10.53 13.66
C PHE A 83 11.78 -11.25 14.57
N SER A 84 12.61 -10.96 14.82
CA SER A 84 12.95 -11.45 15.64
C SER A 84 12.61 -10.99 16.77
N ARG A 85 12.36 -10.37 17.13
CA ARG A 85 11.92 -9.86 18.09
C ARG A 85 10.83 -9.75 18.33
N ARG A 86 10.29 -9.84 18.08
CA ARG A 86 9.26 -9.69 18.19
C ARG A 86 8.67 -10.39 18.31
N SER A 87 9.19 -10.98 18.30
CA SER A 87 8.73 -11.58 18.36
C SER A 87 8.54 -12.01 18.95
N ARG A 88 9.01 -12.07 19.22
CA ARG A 88 8.87 -12.39 19.82
C ARG A 88 8.60 -12.38 20.19
N GLY A 89 8.90 -12.40 19.99
CA GLY A 89 8.61 -12.33 20.34
C GLY A 89 8.53 -12.36 20.53
#